data_697888309ee20281de458d9df5655f32
#
_entry.id   697888309ee20281de458d9df5655f32
#
_cell.length_a   1.000
_cell.length_b   1.000
_cell.length_c   1.000
_cell.angle_alpha   90.00
_cell.angle_beta   90.00
_cell.angle_gamma   90.00
#
_symmetry.space_group_name_H-M   'P 1'
#
loop_
_entity.id
_entity.type
_entity.pdbx_description
1 polymer ?
#
loop_
_entity_poly.entity_id
_entity_poly.type
_entity_poly.pdbx_seq_one_letter_code
_entity_poly.pdbx_strand_id
1 'polypeptide(L)'
;MVLYEAHIKHTEESLTALAHMQYDLFCTGNRIGRTAVAAGLFVFGALNYTQWWGLLLIAYGSYLISSKYAAANRTAKKLAQQIRESGGEYPSSRYIFEENRMRIITLPNNSELDPLPYSEIVGLGADLYNYYIFRTEFGGYMIPKSELGDKSEEFRRFIEKKSGKLFVSKRSRFVRLREWM
;
A
#
# COMPACT_ATOMS: atom_id res chain seq x y z
N MET A 1 -22.03 18.62 1.13
CA MET A 1 -21.97 18.41 2.59
C MET A 1 -20.75 17.58 2.89
N VAL A 2 -19.90 18.00 3.83
CA VAL A 2 -18.71 17.23 4.25
C VAL A 2 -19.19 16.09 5.16
N LEU A 3 -18.79 14.86 4.85
CA LEU A 3 -19.15 13.66 5.62
C LEU A 3 -18.00 13.20 6.52
N TYR A 4 -16.78 13.18 5.95
CA TYR A 4 -15.55 12.81 6.67
C TYR A 4 -14.43 13.76 6.26
N GLU A 5 -13.45 13.89 7.14
CA GLU A 5 -12.24 14.66 6.90
C GLU A 5 -11.05 13.92 7.51
N ALA A 6 -9.91 13.94 6.83
CA ALA A 6 -8.69 13.36 7.34
C ALA A 6 -7.48 14.16 6.87
N HIS A 7 -6.48 14.24 7.72
CA HIS A 7 -5.21 14.89 7.45
C HIS A 7 -4.08 13.87 7.42
N ILE A 8 -3.08 14.12 6.59
CA ILE A 8 -1.84 13.36 6.61
C ILE A 8 -0.66 14.30 6.37
N LYS A 9 0.37 14.15 7.17
CA LYS A 9 1.73 14.61 6.85
C LYS A 9 2.52 13.40 6.38
N HIS A 10 2.92 13.40 5.11
CA HIS A 10 3.69 12.30 4.58
C HIS A 10 5.07 12.22 5.24
N THR A 11 5.60 11.00 5.33
CA THR A 11 6.94 10.67 5.80
C THR A 11 7.54 9.65 4.83
N GLU A 12 8.82 9.37 4.93
CA GLU A 12 9.44 8.29 4.15
C GLU A 12 8.75 6.93 4.40
N GLU A 13 8.33 6.69 5.65
CA GLU A 13 7.60 5.47 6.03
C GLU A 13 6.23 5.40 5.38
N SER A 14 5.48 6.51 5.36
CA SER A 14 4.16 6.56 4.73
C SER A 14 4.25 6.35 3.21
N LEU A 15 5.26 6.94 2.55
CA LEU A 15 5.51 6.72 1.12
C LEU A 15 5.87 5.25 0.84
N THR A 16 6.67 4.63 1.72
CA THR A 16 7.01 3.21 1.63
C THR A 16 5.78 2.32 1.81
N ALA A 17 4.94 2.63 2.79
CA ALA A 17 3.70 1.89 3.04
C ALA A 17 2.72 1.98 1.85
N LEU A 18 2.58 3.18 1.25
CA LEU A 18 1.78 3.39 0.05
C LEU A 18 2.31 2.57 -1.14
N ALA A 19 3.63 2.60 -1.37
CA ALA A 19 4.27 1.84 -2.44
C ALA A 19 4.14 0.32 -2.26
N HIS A 20 4.22 -0.17 -1.02
CA HIS A 20 3.98 -1.58 -0.71
C HIS A 20 2.53 -1.99 -0.97
N MET A 21 1.56 -1.17 -0.56
CA MET A 21 0.15 -1.45 -0.79
C MET A 21 -0.18 -1.44 -2.29
N GLN A 22 0.36 -0.49 -3.03
CA GLN A 22 0.28 -0.43 -4.49
C GLN A 22 0.80 -1.72 -5.14
N TYR A 23 1.99 -2.17 -4.74
CA TYR A 23 2.56 -3.42 -5.23
C TYR A 23 1.68 -4.63 -4.93
N ASP A 24 1.15 -4.71 -3.70
CA ASP A 24 0.30 -5.83 -3.26
C ASP A 24 -1.05 -5.87 -4.01
N LEU A 25 -1.59 -4.73 -4.41
CA LEU A 25 -2.85 -4.64 -5.16
C LEU A 25 -2.67 -4.90 -6.65
N PHE A 26 -1.68 -4.26 -7.28
CA PHE A 26 -1.60 -4.22 -8.75
C PHE A 26 -0.55 -5.17 -9.34
N CYS A 27 0.43 -5.65 -8.54
CA CYS A 27 1.46 -6.57 -9.01
C CYS A 27 1.21 -8.04 -8.60
N THR A 28 -0.04 -8.46 -8.51
CA THR A 28 -0.41 -9.81 -8.01
C THR A 28 0.20 -10.93 -8.85
N GLY A 29 0.21 -10.82 -10.19
CA GLY A 29 0.80 -11.81 -11.09
C GLY A 29 2.29 -12.00 -10.83
N ASN A 30 3.05 -10.90 -10.73
CA ASN A 30 4.48 -10.94 -10.43
C ASN A 30 4.74 -11.54 -9.03
N ARG A 31 3.90 -11.21 -8.06
CA ARG A 31 3.99 -11.75 -6.69
C ARG A 31 3.79 -13.27 -6.67
N ILE A 32 2.76 -13.77 -7.34
CA ILE A 32 2.46 -15.20 -7.43
C ILE A 32 3.58 -15.92 -8.17
N GLY A 33 4.00 -15.42 -9.33
CA GLY A 33 5.07 -16.01 -10.15
C GLY A 33 6.39 -16.12 -9.35
N ARG A 34 6.82 -15.06 -8.70
CA ARG A 34 8.03 -15.08 -7.85
C ARG A 34 7.94 -16.09 -6.70
N THR A 35 6.76 -16.19 -6.06
CA THR A 35 6.56 -17.14 -4.96
C THR A 35 6.58 -18.57 -5.47
N ALA A 36 5.97 -18.85 -6.62
CA ALA A 36 5.98 -20.18 -7.24
C ALA A 36 7.39 -20.60 -7.64
N VAL A 37 8.17 -19.70 -8.27
CA VAL A 37 9.58 -19.97 -8.62
C VAL A 37 10.40 -20.23 -7.36
N ALA A 38 10.26 -19.40 -6.31
CA ALA A 38 10.98 -19.60 -5.06
C ALA A 38 10.65 -20.95 -4.42
N ALA A 39 9.37 -21.34 -4.41
CA ALA A 39 8.95 -22.64 -3.89
C ALA A 39 9.57 -23.80 -4.68
N GLY A 40 9.59 -23.72 -6.02
CA GLY A 40 10.26 -24.71 -6.87
C GLY A 40 11.74 -24.82 -6.57
N LEU A 41 12.43 -23.69 -6.41
CA LEU A 41 13.86 -23.64 -6.05
C LEU A 41 14.12 -24.25 -4.67
N PHE A 42 13.25 -24.03 -3.69
CA PHE A 42 13.38 -24.66 -2.37
C PHE A 42 13.22 -26.18 -2.44
N VAL A 43 12.18 -26.66 -3.13
CA VAL A 43 11.94 -28.10 -3.27
C VAL A 43 13.12 -28.76 -3.98
N PHE A 44 13.53 -28.21 -5.14
CA PHE A 44 14.62 -28.79 -5.93
C PHE A 44 15.97 -28.68 -5.21
N GLY A 45 16.24 -27.58 -4.54
CA GLY A 45 17.42 -27.39 -3.71
C GLY A 45 17.45 -28.35 -2.52
N ALA A 46 16.31 -28.58 -1.86
CA ALA A 46 16.20 -29.52 -0.75
C ALA A 46 16.41 -30.98 -1.17
N LEU A 47 15.93 -31.38 -2.36
CA LEU A 47 16.18 -32.73 -2.92
C LEU A 47 17.65 -32.96 -3.25
N ASN A 48 18.40 -31.89 -3.47
CA ASN A 48 19.82 -31.94 -3.87
C ASN A 48 20.74 -31.25 -2.84
N TYR A 49 20.37 -31.26 -1.57
CA TYR A 49 21.06 -30.50 -0.51
C TYR A 49 22.52 -30.91 -0.30
N THR A 50 22.88 -32.15 -0.67
CA THR A 50 24.27 -32.67 -0.60
C THR A 50 25.18 -32.05 -1.65
N GLN A 51 24.62 -31.48 -2.70
CA GLN A 51 25.33 -30.79 -3.75
C GLN A 51 25.48 -29.32 -3.47
N TRP A 52 26.64 -28.72 -3.72
CA TRP A 52 26.88 -27.30 -3.48
C TRP A 52 25.89 -26.37 -4.21
N TRP A 53 25.49 -26.75 -5.43
CA TRP A 53 24.52 -25.98 -6.20
C TRP A 53 23.09 -26.06 -5.60
N GLY A 54 22.74 -27.11 -4.87
CA GLY A 54 21.48 -27.21 -4.16
C GLY A 54 21.33 -26.11 -3.10
N LEU A 55 22.42 -25.81 -2.38
CA LEU A 55 22.47 -24.70 -1.42
C LEU A 55 22.31 -23.34 -2.11
N LEU A 56 22.90 -23.17 -3.30
CA LEU A 56 22.73 -21.93 -4.08
C LEU A 56 21.27 -21.72 -4.52
N LEU A 57 20.55 -22.78 -4.89
CA LEU A 57 19.13 -22.67 -5.24
C LEU A 57 18.28 -22.24 -4.04
N ILE A 58 18.54 -22.78 -2.85
CA ILE A 58 17.88 -22.38 -1.61
C ILE A 58 18.19 -20.91 -1.31
N ALA A 59 19.45 -20.49 -1.39
CA ALA A 59 19.84 -19.10 -1.17
C ALA A 59 19.14 -18.14 -2.15
N TYR A 60 19.10 -18.50 -3.44
CA TYR A 60 18.43 -17.70 -4.46
C TYR A 60 16.90 -17.65 -4.26
N GLY A 61 16.26 -18.76 -3.88
CA GLY A 61 14.85 -18.79 -3.48
C GLY A 61 14.57 -17.86 -2.31
N SER A 62 15.42 -17.85 -1.29
CA SER A 62 15.34 -16.94 -0.13
C SER A 62 15.49 -15.49 -0.57
N TYR A 63 16.42 -15.18 -1.48
CA TYR A 63 16.58 -13.85 -2.06
C TYR A 63 15.32 -13.41 -2.82
N LEU A 64 14.69 -14.28 -3.61
CA LEU A 64 13.46 -13.94 -4.33
C LEU A 64 12.33 -13.54 -3.38
N ILE A 65 12.20 -14.20 -2.23
CA ILE A 65 11.16 -13.88 -1.24
C ILE A 65 11.49 -12.57 -0.51
N SER A 66 12.73 -12.42 -0.02
CA SER A 66 13.14 -11.23 0.75
C SER A 66 13.17 -9.95 -0.10
N SER A 67 13.50 -10.06 -1.39
CA SER A 67 13.52 -8.93 -2.32
C SER A 67 12.15 -8.58 -2.92
N LYS A 68 11.05 -9.12 -2.38
CA LYS A 68 9.68 -8.92 -2.89
C LYS A 68 9.33 -7.44 -3.10
N TYR A 69 9.66 -6.61 -2.14
CA TYR A 69 9.35 -5.17 -2.18
C TYR A 69 10.52 -4.30 -2.67
N ALA A 70 11.59 -4.90 -3.20
CA ALA A 70 12.77 -4.14 -3.60
C ALA A 70 12.45 -3.01 -4.62
N ALA A 71 11.55 -3.27 -5.57
CA ALA A 71 11.12 -2.25 -6.53
C ALA A 71 10.33 -1.13 -5.86
N ALA A 72 9.33 -1.48 -5.02
CA ALA A 72 8.54 -0.53 -4.27
C ALA A 72 9.40 0.33 -3.33
N ASN A 73 10.34 -0.28 -2.62
CA ASN A 73 11.29 0.42 -1.77
C ASN A 73 12.19 1.39 -2.54
N ARG A 74 12.66 1.00 -3.73
CA ARG A 74 13.48 1.89 -4.58
C ARG A 74 12.67 3.10 -5.03
N THR A 75 11.41 2.92 -5.43
CA THR A 75 10.53 4.01 -5.84
C THR A 75 10.27 4.98 -4.68
N ALA A 76 9.92 4.45 -3.49
CA ALA A 76 9.69 5.26 -2.31
C ALA A 76 10.95 6.04 -1.89
N LYS A 77 12.12 5.40 -1.89
CA LYS A 77 13.40 6.05 -1.59
C LYS A 77 13.77 7.14 -2.57
N LYS A 78 13.58 6.92 -3.88
CA LYS A 78 13.82 7.95 -4.90
C LYS A 78 12.93 9.16 -4.68
N LEU A 79 11.65 8.95 -4.43
CA LEU A 79 10.71 10.03 -4.15
C LEU A 79 11.09 10.80 -2.88
N ALA A 80 11.43 10.10 -1.80
CA ALA A 80 11.91 10.72 -0.57
C ALA A 80 13.20 11.53 -0.78
N GLN A 81 14.12 11.02 -1.58
CA GLN A 81 15.36 11.70 -1.93
C GLN A 81 15.09 12.97 -2.75
N GLN A 82 14.23 12.92 -3.75
CA GLN A 82 13.83 14.07 -4.54
C GLN A 82 13.22 15.19 -3.67
N ILE A 83 12.36 14.83 -2.70
CA ILE A 83 11.80 15.79 -1.76
C ILE A 83 12.89 16.46 -0.93
N ARG A 84 13.87 15.68 -0.42
CA ARG A 84 14.99 16.21 0.36
C ARG A 84 15.91 17.11 -0.47
N GLU A 85 16.25 16.70 -1.69
CA GLU A 85 17.12 17.46 -2.59
C GLU A 85 16.49 18.78 -3.08
N SER A 86 15.16 18.81 -3.21
CA SER A 86 14.43 20.06 -3.51
C SER A 86 14.33 21.00 -2.30
N GLY A 87 14.90 20.64 -1.15
CA GLY A 87 14.83 21.44 0.08
C GLY A 87 13.40 21.54 0.65
N GLY A 88 12.48 20.71 0.15
CA GLY A 88 11.08 20.70 0.54
C GLY A 88 10.81 19.86 1.79
N GLU A 89 9.81 20.26 2.53
CA GLU A 89 9.19 19.40 3.52
C GLU A 89 8.33 18.33 2.83
N TYR A 90 8.14 17.20 3.51
CA TYR A 90 7.18 16.20 3.05
C TYR A 90 5.79 16.83 2.91
N PRO A 91 5.10 16.59 1.78
CA PRO A 91 3.80 17.19 1.54
C PRO A 91 2.80 16.76 2.62
N SER A 92 1.97 17.70 3.01
CA SER A 92 0.80 17.43 3.83
C SER A 92 -0.44 17.54 2.98
N SER A 93 -1.41 16.69 3.22
CA SER A 93 -2.66 16.69 2.48
C SER A 93 -3.85 16.64 3.43
N ARG A 94 -4.88 17.35 3.05
CA ARG A 94 -6.19 17.31 3.69
C ARG A 94 -7.18 16.70 2.72
N TYR A 95 -7.86 15.66 3.16
CA TYR A 95 -8.86 14.94 2.37
C TYR A 95 -10.25 15.26 2.91
N ILE A 96 -11.13 15.72 2.05
CA ILE A 96 -12.52 16.06 2.39
C ILE A 96 -13.42 15.14 1.59
N PHE A 97 -14.17 14.30 2.28
CA PHE A 97 -15.09 13.34 1.68
C PHE A 97 -16.50 13.92 1.64
N GLU A 98 -16.96 14.19 0.44
CA GLU A 98 -18.31 14.64 0.14
C GLU A 98 -19.18 13.45 -0.30
N GLU A 99 -20.42 13.69 -0.64
CA GLU A 99 -21.37 12.62 -1.01
C GLU A 99 -20.93 11.82 -2.25
N ASN A 100 -20.33 12.47 -3.26
CA ASN A 100 -20.02 11.82 -4.55
C ASN A 100 -18.54 11.87 -4.94
N ARG A 101 -17.71 12.58 -4.20
CA ARG A 101 -16.29 12.79 -4.53
C ARG A 101 -15.45 13.05 -3.29
N MET A 102 -14.16 12.85 -3.42
CA MET A 102 -13.14 13.25 -2.47
C MET A 102 -12.41 14.47 -3.03
N ARG A 103 -12.33 15.53 -2.23
CA ARG A 103 -11.48 16.71 -2.52
C ARG A 103 -10.14 16.53 -1.83
N ILE A 104 -9.08 16.95 -2.51
CA ILE A 104 -7.69 16.79 -2.07
C ILE A 104 -7.07 18.18 -2.03
N ILE A 105 -6.67 18.64 -0.85
CA ILE A 105 -6.04 19.93 -0.64
C ILE A 105 -4.60 19.70 -0.17
N THR A 106 -3.63 20.23 -0.91
CA THR A 106 -2.21 20.13 -0.56
C THR A 106 -1.80 21.32 0.29
N LEU A 107 -1.16 21.04 1.41
CA LEU A 107 -0.65 22.06 2.33
C LEU A 107 0.87 22.26 2.12
N PRO A 108 1.45 23.47 2.39
CA PRO A 108 0.79 24.63 3.00
C PRO A 108 0.05 25.54 2.01
N ASN A 109 0.21 25.35 0.69
CA ASN A 109 -0.26 26.30 -0.32
C ASN A 109 -1.79 26.29 -0.49
N ASN A 110 -2.53 25.45 0.21
CA ASN A 110 -3.98 25.23 0.06
C ASN A 110 -4.38 25.00 -1.43
N SER A 111 -3.47 24.39 -2.20
CA SER A 111 -3.72 24.05 -3.60
C SER A 111 -4.68 22.85 -3.65
N GLU A 112 -5.83 23.06 -4.27
CA GLU A 112 -6.80 21.99 -4.49
C GLU A 112 -6.42 21.25 -5.78
N LEU A 113 -6.24 19.93 -5.65
CA LEU A 113 -6.07 19.03 -6.78
C LEU A 113 -7.43 18.67 -7.38
N ASP A 114 -7.39 18.11 -8.59
CA ASP A 114 -8.60 17.60 -9.24
C ASP A 114 -9.33 16.64 -8.28
N PRO A 115 -10.61 16.89 -7.97
CA PRO A 115 -11.37 16.04 -7.09
C PRO A 115 -11.47 14.63 -7.66
N LEU A 116 -11.51 13.63 -6.78
CA LEU A 116 -11.64 12.22 -7.15
C LEU A 116 -13.09 11.78 -6.99
N PRO A 117 -13.85 11.58 -8.07
CA PRO A 117 -15.14 10.90 -8.02
C PRO A 117 -14.94 9.45 -7.55
N TYR A 118 -15.82 8.94 -6.70
CA TYR A 118 -15.68 7.58 -6.18
C TYR A 118 -15.76 6.51 -7.27
N SER A 119 -16.40 6.79 -8.40
CA SER A 119 -16.44 5.90 -9.57
C SER A 119 -15.10 5.73 -10.27
N GLU A 120 -14.16 6.67 -10.10
CA GLU A 120 -12.80 6.61 -10.68
C GLU A 120 -11.82 5.85 -9.79
N ILE A 121 -12.23 5.39 -8.62
CA ILE A 121 -11.37 4.59 -7.75
C ILE A 121 -11.08 3.25 -8.42
N VAL A 122 -9.80 2.95 -8.67
CA VAL A 122 -9.37 1.69 -9.30
C VAL A 122 -9.05 0.59 -8.29
N GLY A 123 -8.68 0.95 -7.06
CA GLY A 123 -8.35 -0.03 -6.02
C GLY A 123 -8.46 0.55 -4.62
N LEU A 124 -8.82 -0.31 -3.66
CA LEU A 124 -8.90 0.00 -2.24
C LEU A 124 -8.04 -0.97 -1.44
N GLY A 125 -7.19 -0.45 -0.57
CA GLY A 125 -6.36 -1.23 0.33
C GLY A 125 -6.52 -0.80 1.78
N ALA A 126 -6.31 -1.72 2.72
CA ALA A 126 -6.29 -1.40 4.14
C ALA A 126 -5.20 -2.21 4.85
N ASP A 127 -4.49 -1.57 5.75
CA ASP A 127 -3.64 -2.22 6.74
C ASP A 127 -4.17 -1.96 8.16
N LEU A 128 -3.33 -2.21 9.16
CA LEU A 128 -3.71 -2.00 10.55
C LEU A 128 -4.01 -0.53 10.86
N TYR A 129 -3.25 0.39 10.26
CA TYR A 129 -3.23 1.81 10.62
C TYR A 129 -3.89 2.71 9.59
N ASN A 130 -3.99 2.29 8.32
CA ASN A 130 -4.37 3.16 7.22
C ASN A 130 -5.38 2.52 6.28
N TYR A 131 -6.14 3.36 5.60
CA TYR A 131 -6.84 3.07 4.35
C TYR A 131 -6.06 3.66 3.18
N TYR A 132 -6.13 2.99 2.04
CA TYR A 132 -5.48 3.39 0.79
C TYR A 132 -6.51 3.44 -0.32
N ILE A 133 -6.60 4.58 -1.01
CA ILE A 133 -7.51 4.80 -2.12
C ILE A 133 -6.67 5.10 -3.34
N PHE A 134 -6.81 4.29 -4.40
CA PHE A 134 -6.01 4.44 -5.62
C PHE A 134 -6.88 4.97 -6.76
N ARG A 135 -6.46 6.13 -7.32
CA ARG A 135 -7.03 6.69 -8.54
C ARG A 135 -6.48 6.00 -9.79
N THR A 136 -5.23 5.60 -9.75
CA THR A 136 -4.54 4.85 -10.81
C THR A 136 -3.67 3.77 -10.19
N GLU A 137 -3.12 2.87 -11.01
CA GLU A 137 -2.14 1.88 -10.54
C GLU A 137 -0.88 2.53 -9.94
N PHE A 138 -0.57 3.79 -10.30
CA PHE A 138 0.64 4.51 -9.87
C PHE A 138 0.37 5.70 -8.96
N GLY A 139 -0.89 6.00 -8.66
CA GLY A 139 -1.27 7.15 -7.85
C GLY A 139 -2.35 6.79 -6.83
N GLY A 140 -2.04 6.99 -5.55
CA GLY A 140 -2.96 6.70 -4.46
C GLY A 140 -2.84 7.68 -3.30
N TYR A 141 -3.84 7.62 -2.44
CA TYR A 141 -3.99 8.45 -1.25
C TYR A 141 -4.01 7.54 -0.03
N MET A 142 -3.36 7.97 1.04
CA MET A 142 -3.31 7.25 2.31
C MET A 142 -4.09 8.03 3.36
N ILE A 143 -5.02 7.39 4.01
CA ILE A 143 -5.90 7.97 5.03
C ILE A 143 -5.62 7.26 6.36
N PRO A 144 -5.02 7.96 7.35
CA PRO A 144 -4.81 7.38 8.66
C PRO A 144 -6.15 7.08 9.35
N LYS A 145 -6.29 5.88 9.89
CA LYS A 145 -7.51 5.49 10.62
C LYS A 145 -7.69 6.28 11.91
N SER A 146 -6.58 6.74 12.50
CA SER A 146 -6.59 7.60 13.69
C SER A 146 -7.34 8.91 13.48
N GLU A 147 -7.29 9.47 12.26
CA GLU A 147 -7.99 10.70 11.90
C GLU A 147 -9.53 10.52 11.82
N LEU A 148 -9.96 9.29 11.59
CA LEU A 148 -11.37 8.93 11.48
C LEU A 148 -11.95 8.48 12.84
N GLY A 149 -11.10 8.10 13.79
CA GLY A 149 -11.50 7.65 15.12
C GLY A 149 -12.53 6.51 15.05
N ASP A 150 -13.58 6.63 15.85
CA ASP A 150 -14.66 5.64 15.96
C ASP A 150 -15.48 5.48 14.66
N LYS A 151 -15.41 6.46 13.74
CA LYS A 151 -16.08 6.40 12.43
C LYS A 151 -15.32 5.62 11.37
N SER A 152 -14.17 5.02 11.71
CA SER A 152 -13.29 4.34 10.76
C SER A 152 -14.00 3.23 9.99
N GLU A 153 -14.79 2.37 10.66
CA GLU A 153 -15.51 1.29 9.98
C GLU A 153 -16.74 1.80 9.20
N GLU A 154 -17.37 2.88 9.65
CA GLU A 154 -18.46 3.54 8.90
C GLU A 154 -17.92 4.17 7.61
N PHE A 155 -16.79 4.85 7.69
CA PHE A 155 -16.06 5.38 6.55
C PHE A 155 -15.71 4.29 5.53
N ARG A 156 -15.21 3.15 6.02
CA ARG A 156 -14.90 2.00 5.17
C ARG A 156 -16.10 1.56 4.35
N ARG A 157 -17.25 1.32 5.02
CA ARG A 157 -18.50 0.90 4.36
C ARG A 157 -19.01 1.95 3.39
N PHE A 158 -18.87 3.24 3.74
CA PHE A 158 -19.24 4.35 2.88
C PHE A 158 -18.44 4.33 1.57
N ILE A 159 -17.10 4.22 1.64
CA ILE A 159 -16.24 4.19 0.45
C ILE A 159 -16.51 2.92 -0.38
N GLU A 160 -16.64 1.74 0.24
CA GLU A 160 -16.97 0.50 -0.46
C GLU A 160 -18.30 0.62 -1.22
N LYS A 161 -19.33 1.18 -0.58
CA LYS A 161 -20.64 1.40 -1.21
C LYS A 161 -20.57 2.38 -2.38
N LYS A 162 -19.84 3.49 -2.22
CA LYS A 162 -19.78 4.56 -3.25
C LYS A 162 -18.90 4.19 -4.44
N SER A 163 -17.82 3.44 -4.22
CA SER A 163 -16.91 3.00 -5.29
C SER A 163 -17.30 1.67 -5.94
N GLY A 164 -18.15 0.88 -5.29
CA GLY A 164 -18.46 -0.49 -5.72
C GLY A 164 -17.29 -1.48 -5.56
N LYS A 165 -16.24 -1.11 -4.81
CA LYS A 165 -15.04 -1.92 -4.59
C LYS A 165 -14.88 -2.25 -3.10
N LEU A 166 -14.26 -3.39 -2.82
CA LEU A 166 -13.98 -3.81 -1.45
C LEU A 166 -12.53 -3.49 -1.06
N PHE A 167 -12.33 -3.12 0.19
CA PHE A 167 -10.97 -2.97 0.73
C PHE A 167 -10.27 -4.33 0.83
N VAL A 168 -9.16 -4.46 0.12
CA VAL A 168 -8.24 -5.60 0.28
C VAL A 168 -7.43 -5.39 1.55
N SER A 169 -7.73 -6.18 2.58
CA SER A 169 -7.05 -6.06 3.87
C SER A 169 -5.71 -6.81 3.85
N LYS A 170 -4.64 -6.10 4.16
CA LYS A 170 -3.33 -6.69 4.44
C LYS A 170 -3.27 -7.11 5.91
N ARG A 171 -4.00 -8.16 6.29
CA ARG A 171 -3.83 -8.77 7.61
C ARG A 171 -2.53 -9.57 7.63
N SER A 172 -1.63 -9.24 8.56
CA SER A 172 -0.49 -10.07 8.86
C SER A 172 -0.98 -11.48 9.23
N ARG A 173 -0.37 -12.53 8.66
CA ARG A 173 -0.72 -13.92 9.00
C ARG A 173 -0.55 -14.21 10.49
N PHE A 174 0.33 -13.50 11.19
CA PHE A 174 0.53 -13.59 12.64
C PHE A 174 -0.66 -13.05 13.45
N VAL A 175 -1.38 -12.05 12.98
CA VAL A 175 -2.61 -11.56 13.64
C VAL A 175 -3.73 -12.56 13.50
N ARG A 176 -3.85 -13.26 12.35
CA ARG A 176 -4.82 -14.34 12.15
C ARG A 176 -4.62 -15.53 13.11
N LEU A 177 -3.35 -15.90 13.35
CA LEU A 177 -3.03 -17.00 14.27
C LEU A 177 -3.39 -16.65 15.72
N ARG A 178 -3.29 -15.39 16.11
CA ARG A 178 -3.61 -14.93 17.47
C ARG A 178 -5.12 -14.82 17.74
N GLU A 179 -5.93 -14.61 16.70
CA GLU A 179 -7.40 -14.61 16.80
C GLU A 179 -8.00 -16.03 16.84
N TRP A 180 -7.19 -17.08 16.53
CA TRP A 180 -7.60 -18.49 16.54
C TRP A 180 -7.14 -19.25 17.80
N MET A 181 -6.35 -18.64 18.67
CA MET A 181 -5.93 -19.15 19.98
C MET A 181 -6.66 -18.42 21.11
#